data_05c73e66a0c46ef31308556be69d403e
#
_entry.id   05c73e66a0c46ef31308556be69d403e
#
_cell.length_a   1.000
_cell.length_b   1.000
_cell.length_c   1.000
_cell.angle_alpha   90.00
_cell.angle_beta   90.00
_cell.angle_gamma   90.00
#
_symmetry.space_group_name_H-M   'P 1'
#
loop_
_entity.id
_entity.type
_entity.pdbx_description
1 polymer ?
#
loop_
_entity_poly.entity_id
_entity_poly.type
_entity_poly.pdbx_seq_one_letter_code
_entity_poly.pdbx_strand_id
1 'polypeptide(L)'
;GKSTLLRCLNHLELIQGGSICVEGEYLAQEKDGKVVYADDVTARRILLRMGMVFQSFNLFPHMTVLDNILAAPVYVKGMKREDVIPTADALLDKVGLLNKKDVYPGSLSGGQKQRVAIARALAMNPDIMLFDEPTSALDPELTGEVLKTIQQLADENMTMAIVTHEMAFAKSVSDKVLFMVDGKVEEEGTSTQIFENPQSERTRSFLQSILR
;
A
#
# COMPACT_ATOMS: atom_id res chain seq x y z
N GLY A 1 -8.52 -1.52 13.50
CA GLY A 1 -8.06 -2.88 13.11
C GLY A 1 -7.57 -2.99 11.68
N LYS A 2 -8.02 -2.12 10.74
CA LYS A 2 -7.64 -2.19 9.31
C LYS A 2 -6.13 -2.05 9.11
N SER A 3 -5.54 -0.97 9.62
CA SER A 3 -4.08 -0.72 9.52
C SER A 3 -3.27 -1.81 10.24
N THR A 4 -3.76 -2.32 11.37
CA THR A 4 -3.13 -3.43 12.10
C THR A 4 -3.10 -4.69 11.22
N LEU A 5 -4.21 -5.04 10.57
CA LEU A 5 -4.26 -6.17 9.63
C LEU A 5 -3.23 -6.00 8.51
N LEU A 6 -3.17 -4.82 7.89
CA LEU A 6 -2.22 -4.54 6.81
C LEU A 6 -0.76 -4.64 7.29
N ARG A 7 -0.47 -4.14 8.51
CA ARG A 7 0.87 -4.24 9.13
C ARG A 7 1.25 -5.67 9.51
N CYS A 8 0.28 -6.51 9.85
CA CYS A 8 0.53 -7.94 10.04
C CYS A 8 0.97 -8.61 8.73
N LEU A 9 0.37 -8.26 7.58
CA LEU A 9 0.78 -8.81 6.29
C LEU A 9 2.23 -8.49 5.96
N ASN A 10 2.71 -7.29 6.34
CA ASN A 10 4.09 -6.84 6.10
C ASN A 10 5.03 -7.07 7.31
N HIS A 11 4.64 -7.94 8.25
CA HIS A 11 5.44 -8.31 9.42
C HIS A 11 5.90 -7.12 10.30
N LEU A 12 5.17 -6.01 10.25
CA LEU A 12 5.37 -4.87 11.16
C LEU A 12 4.64 -5.06 12.49
N GLU A 13 3.65 -5.97 12.51
CA GLU A 13 2.91 -6.43 13.68
C GLU A 13 2.82 -7.96 13.63
N LEU A 14 2.79 -8.60 14.80
CA LEU A 14 2.73 -10.05 14.90
C LEU A 14 1.28 -10.52 15.06
N ILE A 15 0.90 -11.58 14.33
CA ILE A 15 -0.38 -12.26 14.55
C ILE A 15 -0.27 -13.24 15.72
N GLN A 16 -1.35 -13.34 16.51
CA GLN A 16 -1.47 -14.31 17.62
C GLN A 16 -2.22 -15.58 17.22
N GLY A 17 -2.85 -15.62 16.06
CA GLY A 17 -3.57 -16.76 15.53
C GLY A 17 -3.74 -16.65 14.02
N GLY A 18 -4.05 -17.75 13.34
CA GLY A 18 -4.19 -17.82 11.90
C GLY A 18 -2.88 -17.97 11.15
N SER A 19 -2.91 -17.72 9.85
CA SER A 19 -1.75 -17.91 8.97
C SER A 19 -1.67 -16.81 7.93
N ILE A 20 -0.47 -16.44 7.51
CA ILE A 20 -0.20 -15.51 6.40
C ILE A 20 0.56 -16.30 5.34
N CYS A 21 -0.06 -16.45 4.18
CA CYS A 21 0.50 -17.16 3.03
C CYS A 21 0.55 -16.23 1.82
N VAL A 22 1.69 -16.11 1.19
CA VAL A 22 1.91 -15.29 0.00
C VAL A 22 2.41 -16.22 -1.12
N GLU A 23 1.59 -16.38 -2.16
CA GLU A 23 1.89 -17.25 -3.31
C GLU A 23 2.35 -18.67 -2.92
N GLY A 24 1.68 -19.26 -1.93
CA GLY A 24 1.96 -20.61 -1.47
C GLY A 24 3.08 -20.71 -0.43
N GLU A 25 3.78 -19.63 -0.13
CA GLU A 25 4.80 -19.59 0.93
C GLU A 25 4.23 -18.96 2.20
N TYR A 26 4.43 -19.61 3.34
CA TYR A 26 3.95 -19.11 4.64
C TYR A 26 4.97 -18.16 5.27
N LEU A 27 4.56 -16.90 5.48
CA LEU A 27 5.27 -15.97 6.34
C LEU A 27 5.03 -16.31 7.82
N ALA A 28 3.79 -16.70 8.14
CA ALA A 28 3.38 -17.16 9.46
C ALA A 28 2.36 -18.29 9.30
N GLN A 29 2.43 -19.33 10.10
CA GLN A 29 1.51 -20.46 10.06
C GLN A 29 1.10 -20.88 11.47
N GLU A 30 -0.21 -21.01 11.70
CA GLU A 30 -0.71 -21.60 12.94
C GLU A 30 -0.55 -23.11 12.90
N LYS A 31 0.15 -23.67 13.91
CA LYS A 31 0.36 -25.10 14.14
C LYS A 31 0.10 -25.39 15.61
N ASP A 32 -0.78 -26.30 15.89
CA ASP A 32 -1.13 -26.73 17.27
C ASP A 32 -1.50 -25.53 18.19
N GLY A 33 -2.24 -24.54 17.67
CA GLY A 33 -2.66 -23.37 18.41
C GLY A 33 -1.56 -22.33 18.69
N LYS A 34 -0.42 -22.44 18.00
CA LYS A 34 0.68 -21.48 18.09
C LYS A 34 1.05 -20.98 16.68
N VAL A 35 1.33 -19.68 16.59
CA VAL A 35 1.83 -19.11 15.34
C VAL A 35 3.35 -19.32 15.27
N VAL A 36 3.78 -19.94 14.19
CA VAL A 36 5.20 -20.15 13.86
C VAL A 36 5.51 -19.29 12.64
N TYR A 37 6.48 -18.41 12.77
CA TYR A 37 6.96 -17.57 11.65
C TYR A 37 8.04 -18.33 10.87
N ALA A 38 8.15 -17.99 9.58
CA ALA A 38 9.24 -18.45 8.74
C ALA A 38 10.59 -17.98 9.30
N ASP A 39 11.67 -18.69 8.94
CA ASP A 39 13.01 -18.23 9.22
C ASP A 39 13.32 -16.89 8.52
N ASP A 40 14.34 -16.17 8.99
CA ASP A 40 14.67 -14.82 8.53
C ASP A 40 14.92 -14.75 7.01
N VAL A 41 15.51 -15.80 6.42
CA VAL A 41 15.81 -15.85 4.98
C VAL A 41 14.51 -15.95 4.17
N THR A 42 13.63 -16.86 4.57
CA THR A 42 12.32 -17.06 3.95
C THR A 42 11.43 -15.84 4.16
N ALA A 43 11.35 -15.32 5.39
CA ALA A 43 10.58 -14.12 5.70
C ALA A 43 11.06 -12.93 4.86
N ARG A 44 12.37 -12.69 4.78
CA ARG A 44 12.93 -11.61 3.95
C ARG A 44 12.57 -11.77 2.48
N ARG A 45 12.63 -12.99 1.93
CA ARG A 45 12.26 -13.27 0.53
C ARG A 45 10.80 -12.91 0.26
N ILE A 46 9.88 -13.34 1.17
CA ILE A 46 8.45 -13.03 1.06
C ILE A 46 8.22 -11.53 1.16
N LEU A 47 8.83 -10.86 2.15
CA LEU A 47 8.62 -9.43 2.41
C LEU A 47 9.17 -8.54 1.28
N LEU A 48 10.22 -8.94 0.59
CA LEU A 48 10.76 -8.23 -0.58
C LEU A 48 9.80 -8.22 -1.78
N ARG A 49 8.77 -9.07 -1.78
CA ARG A 49 7.71 -9.12 -2.79
C ARG A 49 6.56 -8.15 -2.48
N MET A 50 6.59 -7.49 -1.33
CA MET A 50 5.57 -6.55 -0.89
C MET A 50 6.13 -5.14 -0.78
N GLY A 51 5.48 -4.19 -1.47
CA GLY A 51 5.71 -2.76 -1.28
C GLY A 51 4.69 -2.20 -0.30
N MET A 52 5.10 -1.28 0.59
CA MET A 52 4.17 -0.64 1.52
C MET A 52 4.27 0.88 1.43
N VAL A 53 3.10 1.51 1.36
CA VAL A 53 2.89 2.96 1.38
C VAL A 53 2.10 3.30 2.63
N PHE A 54 2.67 4.16 3.47
CA PHE A 54 2.11 4.56 4.75
C PHE A 54 1.28 5.83 4.64
N GLN A 55 0.43 6.08 5.61
CA GLN A 55 -0.29 7.33 5.81
C GLN A 55 0.66 8.54 5.91
N SER A 56 1.75 8.41 6.67
CA SER A 56 2.85 9.37 6.69
C SER A 56 3.84 8.97 5.62
N PHE A 57 4.24 9.88 4.78
CA PHE A 57 5.05 9.65 3.58
C PHE A 57 6.36 8.90 3.84
N ASN A 58 6.92 9.04 5.05
CA ASN A 58 8.15 8.39 5.54
C ASN A 58 9.34 8.52 4.57
N LEU A 59 9.43 9.66 3.86
CA LEU A 59 10.58 9.97 3.02
C LEU A 59 11.78 10.33 3.89
N PHE A 60 12.96 9.97 3.45
CA PHE A 60 14.22 10.38 4.07
C PHE A 60 14.47 11.86 3.77
N PRO A 61 14.37 12.77 4.77
CA PRO A 61 14.39 14.22 4.52
C PRO A 61 15.76 14.73 4.07
N HIS A 62 16.83 13.99 4.36
CA HIS A 62 18.22 14.29 4.01
C HIS A 62 18.66 13.71 2.66
N MET A 63 17.79 13.02 1.97
CA MET A 63 17.99 12.45 0.64
C MET A 63 17.15 13.20 -0.39
N THR A 64 17.65 13.33 -1.62
CA THR A 64 16.86 13.83 -2.74
C THR A 64 15.68 12.89 -3.05
N VAL A 65 14.76 13.33 -3.89
CA VAL A 65 13.67 12.48 -4.40
C VAL A 65 14.23 11.24 -5.09
N LEU A 66 15.22 11.41 -5.96
CA LEU A 66 15.89 10.29 -6.63
C LEU A 66 16.55 9.34 -5.63
N ASP A 67 17.29 9.88 -4.66
CA ASP A 67 17.96 9.05 -3.65
C ASP A 67 17.00 8.27 -2.79
N ASN A 68 15.83 8.83 -2.47
CA ASN A 68 14.76 8.12 -1.78
C ASN A 68 14.29 6.88 -2.56
N ILE A 69 14.18 6.97 -3.88
CA ILE A 69 13.75 5.86 -4.73
C ILE A 69 14.87 4.83 -4.86
N LEU A 70 16.12 5.27 -5.01
CA LEU A 70 17.27 4.39 -5.18
C LEU A 70 17.65 3.63 -3.90
N ALA A 71 17.29 4.14 -2.72
CA ALA A 71 17.77 3.63 -1.44
C ALA A 71 17.53 2.12 -1.26
N ALA A 72 16.31 1.63 -1.45
CA ALA A 72 16.03 0.23 -1.23
C ALA A 72 16.65 -0.70 -2.30
N PRO A 73 16.54 -0.44 -3.60
CA PRO A 73 17.26 -1.23 -4.62
C PRO A 73 18.76 -1.32 -4.39
N VAL A 74 19.40 -0.23 -4.02
CA VAL A 74 20.87 -0.19 -3.83
C VAL A 74 21.26 -0.87 -2.52
N TYR A 75 20.66 -0.46 -1.39
CA TYR A 75 21.13 -0.93 -0.08
C TYR A 75 20.54 -2.28 0.36
N VAL A 76 19.36 -2.65 -0.15
CA VAL A 76 18.68 -3.91 0.24
C VAL A 76 18.90 -5.01 -0.79
N LYS A 77 18.79 -4.69 -2.10
CA LYS A 77 19.03 -5.66 -3.18
C LYS A 77 20.49 -5.67 -3.68
N GLY A 78 21.33 -4.73 -3.26
CA GLY A 78 22.73 -4.65 -3.66
C GLY A 78 22.94 -4.28 -5.14
N MET A 79 21.93 -3.66 -5.76
CA MET A 79 22.01 -3.21 -7.16
C MET A 79 22.97 -2.03 -7.30
N LYS A 80 23.62 -1.90 -8.43
CA LYS A 80 24.43 -0.72 -8.72
C LYS A 80 23.51 0.48 -8.97
N ARG A 81 23.91 1.63 -8.44
CA ARG A 81 23.15 2.88 -8.58
C ARG A 81 22.84 3.21 -10.04
N GLU A 82 23.85 3.06 -10.91
CA GLU A 82 23.72 3.36 -12.33
C GLU A 82 22.66 2.52 -13.03
N ASP A 83 22.49 1.26 -12.60
CA ASP A 83 21.54 0.33 -13.18
C ASP A 83 20.08 0.64 -12.75
N VAL A 84 19.91 1.29 -11.59
CA VAL A 84 18.59 1.62 -11.03
C VAL A 84 18.06 2.98 -11.51
N ILE A 85 18.93 3.93 -11.85
CA ILE A 85 18.54 5.29 -12.27
C ILE A 85 17.50 5.28 -13.39
N PRO A 86 17.63 4.51 -14.49
CA PRO A 86 16.64 4.51 -15.56
C PRO A 86 15.24 4.07 -15.06
N THR A 87 15.19 3.08 -14.18
CA THR A 87 13.94 2.62 -13.56
C THR A 87 13.35 3.70 -12.64
N ALA A 88 14.18 4.36 -11.84
CA ALA A 88 13.76 5.45 -10.96
C ALA A 88 13.21 6.65 -11.76
N ASP A 89 13.87 7.01 -12.86
CA ASP A 89 13.41 8.09 -13.76
C ASP A 89 12.06 7.73 -14.40
N ALA A 90 11.86 6.49 -14.86
CA ALA A 90 10.60 6.01 -15.41
C ALA A 90 9.47 6.01 -14.36
N LEU A 91 9.76 5.62 -13.11
CA LEU A 91 8.81 5.66 -12.01
C LEU A 91 8.44 7.09 -11.62
N LEU A 92 9.41 8.00 -11.62
CA LEU A 92 9.16 9.42 -11.39
C LEU A 92 8.32 10.05 -12.51
N ASP A 93 8.55 9.69 -13.75
CA ASP A 93 7.74 10.11 -14.88
C ASP A 93 6.30 9.60 -14.74
N LYS A 94 6.13 8.31 -14.41
CA LYS A 94 4.83 7.69 -14.15
C LYS A 94 4.01 8.41 -13.09
N VAL A 95 4.64 8.92 -12.03
CA VAL A 95 3.96 9.68 -10.98
C VAL A 95 3.98 11.20 -11.23
N GLY A 96 4.46 11.66 -12.40
CA GLY A 96 4.48 13.07 -12.83
C GLY A 96 5.47 13.95 -12.07
N LEU A 97 6.58 13.39 -11.60
CA LEU A 97 7.56 14.09 -10.76
C LEU A 97 9.02 13.97 -11.24
N LEU A 98 9.24 13.61 -12.51
CA LEU A 98 10.59 13.48 -13.06
C LEU A 98 11.40 14.80 -12.96
N ASN A 99 10.74 15.94 -13.14
CA ASN A 99 11.33 17.27 -13.01
C ASN A 99 11.68 17.66 -11.56
N LYS A 100 11.32 16.83 -10.58
CA LYS A 100 11.59 17.04 -9.15
C LYS A 100 12.61 16.06 -8.59
N LYS A 101 13.31 15.29 -9.42
CA LYS A 101 14.19 14.20 -8.94
C LYS A 101 15.34 14.67 -8.06
N ASP A 102 15.84 15.89 -8.28
CA ASP A 102 17.03 16.43 -7.60
C ASP A 102 16.68 17.32 -6.39
N VAL A 103 15.37 17.50 -6.07
CA VAL A 103 14.95 18.28 -4.91
C VAL A 103 14.80 17.42 -3.66
N TYR A 104 14.81 18.06 -2.49
CA TYR A 104 14.58 17.40 -1.20
C TYR A 104 13.09 17.36 -0.85
N PRO A 105 12.64 16.36 -0.07
CA PRO A 105 11.23 16.22 0.33
C PRO A 105 10.62 17.47 0.97
N GLY A 106 11.43 18.31 1.65
CA GLY A 106 10.96 19.54 2.27
C GLY A 106 10.30 20.54 1.31
N SER A 107 10.67 20.52 0.02
CA SER A 107 10.14 21.42 -1.02
C SER A 107 8.90 20.85 -1.75
N LEU A 108 8.44 19.65 -1.39
CA LEU A 108 7.31 18.99 -2.03
C LEU A 108 6.00 19.22 -1.25
N SER A 109 4.87 19.31 -1.98
CA SER A 109 3.54 19.24 -1.38
C SER A 109 3.28 17.85 -0.78
N GLY A 110 2.25 17.72 0.05
CA GLY A 110 1.84 16.42 0.62
C GLY A 110 1.55 15.38 -0.45
N GLY A 111 0.77 15.72 -1.47
CA GLY A 111 0.45 14.83 -2.59
C GLY A 111 1.69 14.43 -3.40
N GLN A 112 2.64 15.36 -3.60
CA GLN A 112 3.92 15.04 -4.24
C GLN A 112 4.75 14.07 -3.40
N LYS A 113 4.84 14.29 -2.08
CA LYS A 113 5.54 13.37 -1.16
C LYS A 113 4.95 11.96 -1.21
N GLN A 114 3.62 11.85 -1.24
CA GLN A 114 2.95 10.56 -1.32
C GLN A 114 3.22 9.85 -2.65
N ARG A 115 3.19 10.58 -3.76
CA ARG A 115 3.53 10.00 -5.08
C ARG A 115 5.00 9.54 -5.15
N VAL A 116 5.93 10.27 -4.52
CA VAL A 116 7.32 9.79 -4.37
C VAL A 116 7.38 8.53 -3.50
N ALA A 117 6.61 8.44 -2.41
CA ALA A 117 6.56 7.24 -1.58
C ALA A 117 6.02 6.02 -2.36
N ILE A 118 5.03 6.22 -3.24
CA ILE A 118 4.54 5.18 -4.15
C ILE A 118 5.65 4.75 -5.13
N ALA A 119 6.31 5.70 -5.80
CA ALA A 119 7.41 5.40 -6.72
C ALA A 119 8.56 4.66 -6.02
N ARG A 120 8.90 5.04 -4.78
CA ARG A 120 9.91 4.36 -3.95
C ARG A 120 9.52 2.91 -3.66
N ALA A 121 8.27 2.64 -3.33
CA ALA A 121 7.80 1.27 -3.09
C ALA A 121 7.84 0.43 -4.37
N LEU A 122 7.44 1.00 -5.51
CA LEU A 122 7.49 0.35 -6.83
C LEU A 122 8.90 0.05 -7.31
N ALA A 123 9.91 0.84 -6.89
CA ALA A 123 11.31 0.63 -7.29
C ALA A 123 11.88 -0.73 -6.85
N MET A 124 11.26 -1.36 -5.85
CA MET A 124 11.59 -2.72 -5.44
C MET A 124 10.98 -3.81 -6.34
N ASN A 125 10.21 -3.42 -7.37
CA ASN A 125 9.45 -4.33 -8.23
C ASN A 125 8.66 -5.36 -7.43
N PRO A 126 7.73 -4.91 -6.57
CA PRO A 126 6.94 -5.81 -5.72
C PRO A 126 5.84 -6.51 -6.53
N ASP A 127 5.43 -7.71 -6.09
CA ASP A 127 4.27 -8.42 -6.63
C ASP A 127 2.96 -7.90 -6.01
N ILE A 128 3.04 -7.34 -4.79
CA ILE A 128 1.89 -6.85 -4.03
C ILE A 128 2.19 -5.46 -3.47
N MET A 129 1.25 -4.53 -3.60
CA MET A 129 1.33 -3.21 -2.97
C MET A 129 0.32 -3.08 -1.83
N LEU A 130 0.79 -2.65 -0.67
CA LEU A 130 -0.01 -2.40 0.53
C LEU A 130 -0.13 -0.89 0.75
N PHE A 131 -1.35 -0.36 0.87
CA PHE A 131 -1.62 1.07 1.08
C PHE A 131 -2.36 1.27 2.40
N ASP A 132 -1.73 1.90 3.38
CA ASP A 132 -2.32 2.24 4.68
C ASP A 132 -2.78 3.70 4.68
N GLU A 133 -4.05 3.94 4.32
CA GLU A 133 -4.69 5.24 4.26
C GLU A 133 -3.86 6.30 3.48
N PRO A 134 -3.55 6.07 2.21
CA PRO A 134 -2.57 6.85 1.46
C PRO A 134 -2.94 8.33 1.26
N THR A 135 -4.17 8.74 1.54
CA THR A 135 -4.67 10.10 1.34
C THR A 135 -5.05 10.82 2.63
N SER A 136 -5.09 10.13 3.78
CA SER A 136 -5.64 10.70 5.03
C SER A 136 -4.80 11.84 5.63
N ALA A 137 -3.53 11.98 5.24
CA ALA A 137 -2.66 13.09 5.64
C ALA A 137 -2.61 14.23 4.61
N LEU A 138 -3.53 14.25 3.64
CA LEU A 138 -3.57 15.20 2.54
C LEU A 138 -4.78 16.11 2.63
N ASP A 139 -4.61 17.34 2.15
CA ASP A 139 -5.74 18.21 1.86
C ASP A 139 -6.59 17.63 0.72
N PRO A 140 -7.93 17.83 0.73
CA PRO A 140 -8.83 17.27 -0.27
C PRO A 140 -8.43 17.60 -1.73
N GLU A 141 -7.86 18.77 -1.97
CA GLU A 141 -7.41 19.20 -3.30
C GLU A 141 -6.24 18.35 -3.84
N LEU A 142 -5.40 17.79 -2.93
CA LEU A 142 -4.23 16.98 -3.29
C LEU A 142 -4.53 15.49 -3.36
N THR A 143 -5.67 15.05 -2.82
CA THR A 143 -6.09 13.65 -2.78
C THR A 143 -6.27 13.06 -4.17
N GLY A 144 -6.87 13.82 -5.10
CA GLY A 144 -7.20 13.34 -6.44
C GLY A 144 -6.00 12.84 -7.25
N GLU A 145 -4.86 13.54 -7.16
CA GLU A 145 -3.64 13.13 -7.89
C GLU A 145 -3.05 11.81 -7.38
N VAL A 146 -3.11 11.58 -6.05
CA VAL A 146 -2.64 10.34 -5.43
C VAL A 146 -3.57 9.18 -5.79
N LEU A 147 -4.89 9.38 -5.69
CA LEU A 147 -5.88 8.36 -6.07
C LEU A 147 -5.76 7.98 -7.54
N LYS A 148 -5.54 8.98 -8.43
CA LYS A 148 -5.31 8.72 -9.86
C LYS A 148 -4.06 7.86 -10.09
N THR A 149 -2.98 8.10 -9.33
CA THR A 149 -1.77 7.27 -9.42
C THR A 149 -2.06 5.83 -9.00
N ILE A 150 -2.83 5.62 -7.92
CA ILE A 150 -3.18 4.27 -7.46
C ILE A 150 -4.16 3.59 -8.45
N GLN A 151 -5.09 4.35 -9.05
CA GLN A 151 -5.97 3.84 -10.11
C GLN A 151 -5.17 3.32 -11.31
N GLN A 152 -4.14 4.06 -11.74
CA GLN A 152 -3.26 3.60 -12.83
C GLN A 152 -2.58 2.27 -12.52
N LEU A 153 -2.19 2.03 -11.26
CA LEU A 153 -1.65 0.73 -10.85
C LEU A 153 -2.71 -0.37 -10.90
N ALA A 154 -3.96 -0.08 -10.54
CA ALA A 154 -5.07 -1.02 -10.68
C ALA A 154 -5.32 -1.38 -12.16
N ASP A 155 -5.33 -0.39 -13.02
CA ASP A 155 -5.53 -0.57 -14.47
C ASP A 155 -4.40 -1.40 -15.11
N GLU A 156 -3.21 -1.41 -14.50
CA GLU A 156 -2.08 -2.26 -14.88
C GLU A 156 -2.11 -3.65 -14.21
N ASN A 157 -3.21 -4.02 -13.56
CA ASN A 157 -3.40 -5.29 -12.85
C ASN A 157 -2.41 -5.53 -11.69
N MET A 158 -1.94 -4.46 -11.02
CA MET A 158 -1.16 -4.59 -9.80
C MET A 158 -2.01 -5.18 -8.68
N THR A 159 -1.55 -6.25 -8.05
CA THR A 159 -2.21 -6.79 -6.85
C THR A 159 -2.03 -5.82 -5.69
N MET A 160 -3.13 -5.39 -5.10
CA MET A 160 -3.10 -4.37 -4.05
C MET A 160 -4.03 -4.70 -2.88
N ALA A 161 -3.62 -4.35 -1.67
CA ALA A 161 -4.51 -4.25 -0.51
C ALA A 161 -4.50 -2.79 -0.02
N ILE A 162 -5.68 -2.17 0.00
CA ILE A 162 -5.82 -0.73 0.26
C ILE A 162 -6.74 -0.50 1.46
N VAL A 163 -6.23 0.15 2.49
CA VAL A 163 -7.05 0.74 3.56
C VAL A 163 -7.36 2.18 3.17
N THR A 164 -8.64 2.52 3.04
CA THR A 164 -9.04 3.87 2.62
C THR A 164 -10.38 4.28 3.22
N HIS A 165 -10.60 5.58 3.32
CA HIS A 165 -11.88 6.22 3.62
C HIS A 165 -12.54 6.82 2.35
N GLU A 166 -11.88 6.74 1.21
CA GLU A 166 -12.35 7.25 -0.08
C GLU A 166 -13.31 6.24 -0.72
N MET A 167 -14.61 6.29 -0.36
CA MET A 167 -15.57 5.26 -0.74
C MET A 167 -15.83 5.21 -2.25
N ALA A 168 -15.87 6.37 -2.93
CA ALA A 168 -16.02 6.41 -4.39
C ALA A 168 -14.83 5.74 -5.09
N PHE A 169 -13.63 6.00 -4.62
CA PHE A 169 -12.41 5.36 -5.12
C PHE A 169 -12.42 3.85 -4.83
N ALA A 170 -12.70 3.43 -3.59
CA ALA A 170 -12.80 2.02 -3.25
C ALA A 170 -13.80 1.28 -4.15
N LYS A 171 -14.97 1.90 -4.41
CA LYS A 171 -15.99 1.34 -5.33
C LYS A 171 -15.45 1.15 -6.75
N SER A 172 -14.62 2.08 -7.25
CA SER A 172 -14.16 2.05 -8.64
C SER A 172 -13.00 1.08 -8.90
N VAL A 173 -12.15 0.81 -7.87
CA VAL A 173 -10.90 0.06 -8.09
C VAL A 173 -10.90 -1.35 -7.51
N SER A 174 -11.82 -1.67 -6.57
CA SER A 174 -11.71 -2.93 -5.86
C SER A 174 -12.51 -4.06 -6.51
N ASP A 175 -11.87 -5.22 -6.66
CA ASP A 175 -12.53 -6.48 -6.99
C ASP A 175 -13.23 -7.05 -5.74
N LYS A 176 -12.58 -6.92 -4.57
CA LYS A 176 -13.05 -7.43 -3.29
C LYS A 176 -12.97 -6.35 -2.22
N VAL A 177 -14.03 -6.23 -1.42
CA VAL A 177 -14.12 -5.27 -0.30
C VAL A 177 -14.32 -6.03 1.00
N LEU A 178 -13.57 -5.64 2.03
CA LEU A 178 -13.73 -6.10 3.41
C LEU A 178 -14.20 -4.91 4.25
N PHE A 179 -15.43 -4.95 4.73
CA PHE A 179 -15.94 -3.96 5.67
C PHE A 179 -15.65 -4.41 7.09
N MET A 180 -14.89 -3.61 7.84
CA MET A 180 -14.44 -3.96 9.19
C MET A 180 -15.03 -3.03 10.23
N VAL A 181 -15.57 -3.61 11.30
CA VAL A 181 -16.12 -2.91 12.47
C VAL A 181 -15.54 -3.56 13.73
N ASP A 182 -15.11 -2.76 14.69
CA ASP A 182 -14.58 -3.20 16.00
C ASP A 182 -13.50 -4.30 15.89
N GLY A 183 -12.64 -4.21 14.86
CA GLY A 183 -11.54 -5.15 14.64
C GLY A 183 -11.95 -6.47 13.99
N LYS A 184 -13.19 -6.63 13.57
CA LYS A 184 -13.72 -7.82 12.90
C LYS A 184 -14.18 -7.50 11.49
N VAL A 185 -14.12 -8.48 10.60
CA VAL A 185 -14.75 -8.39 9.29
C VAL A 185 -16.26 -8.54 9.52
N GLU A 186 -17.00 -7.46 9.29
CA GLU A 186 -18.46 -7.40 9.39
C GLU A 186 -19.11 -7.95 8.12
N GLU A 187 -18.57 -7.57 6.96
CA GLU A 187 -19.05 -7.99 5.67
C GLU A 187 -17.93 -8.03 4.65
N GLU A 188 -17.96 -9.02 3.76
CA GLU A 188 -17.06 -9.12 2.63
C GLU A 188 -17.80 -9.48 1.34
N GLY A 189 -17.31 -8.97 0.22
CA GLY A 189 -17.93 -9.23 -1.09
C GLY A 189 -17.24 -8.48 -2.21
N THR A 190 -17.81 -8.57 -3.40
CA THR A 190 -17.39 -7.74 -4.53
C THR A 190 -17.76 -6.27 -4.27
N SER A 191 -17.13 -5.35 -5.00
CA SER A 191 -17.45 -3.93 -4.94
C SER A 191 -18.97 -3.69 -5.09
N THR A 192 -19.59 -4.28 -6.10
CA THR A 192 -21.04 -4.16 -6.34
C THR A 192 -21.86 -4.69 -5.16
N GLN A 193 -21.51 -5.85 -4.59
CA GLN A 193 -22.23 -6.41 -3.45
C GLN A 193 -22.21 -5.48 -2.23
N ILE A 194 -21.03 -4.97 -1.89
CA ILE A 194 -20.87 -4.13 -0.68
C ILE A 194 -21.45 -2.73 -0.88
N PHE A 195 -21.22 -2.08 -2.01
CA PHE A 195 -21.64 -0.69 -2.20
C PHE A 195 -23.07 -0.51 -2.69
N GLU A 196 -23.65 -1.50 -3.39
CA GLU A 196 -24.98 -1.38 -3.97
C GLU A 196 -26.04 -2.26 -3.27
N ASN A 197 -25.62 -3.40 -2.71
CA ASN A 197 -26.53 -4.34 -2.08
C ASN A 197 -25.98 -4.94 -0.77
N PRO A 198 -25.56 -4.10 0.21
CA PRO A 198 -25.02 -4.57 1.47
C PRO A 198 -26.03 -5.40 2.26
N GLN A 199 -25.60 -6.54 2.80
CA GLN A 199 -26.45 -7.44 3.57
C GLN A 199 -26.44 -7.07 5.06
N SER A 200 -25.29 -6.59 5.60
CA SER A 200 -25.21 -6.13 6.98
C SER A 200 -25.92 -4.78 7.17
N GLU A 201 -26.71 -4.66 8.21
CA GLU A 201 -27.36 -3.41 8.59
C GLU A 201 -26.31 -2.34 8.96
N ARG A 202 -25.19 -2.75 9.56
CA ARG A 202 -24.08 -1.83 9.89
C ARG A 202 -23.40 -1.29 8.65
N THR A 203 -23.14 -2.14 7.66
CA THR A 203 -22.59 -1.71 6.37
C THR A 203 -23.51 -0.73 5.69
N ARG A 204 -24.82 -1.03 5.65
CA ARG A 204 -25.84 -0.18 5.04
C ARG A 204 -25.91 1.20 5.70
N SER A 205 -25.98 1.22 7.03
CA SER A 205 -26.04 2.46 7.81
C SER A 205 -24.79 3.32 7.60
N PHE A 206 -23.61 2.70 7.56
CA PHE A 206 -22.34 3.39 7.30
C PHE A 206 -22.33 4.03 5.91
N LEU A 207 -22.67 3.26 4.87
CA LEU A 207 -22.67 3.77 3.49
C LEU A 207 -23.70 4.90 3.30
N GLN A 208 -24.88 4.81 3.90
CA GLN A 208 -25.88 5.87 3.88
C GLN A 208 -25.42 7.16 4.56
N SER A 209 -24.55 7.06 5.55
CA SER A 209 -24.01 8.24 6.24
C SER A 209 -22.95 9.00 5.45
N ILE A 210 -22.29 8.34 4.51
CA ILE A 210 -21.17 8.91 3.74
C ILE A 210 -21.57 9.30 2.30
N LEU A 211 -22.53 8.59 1.71
CA LEU A 211 -22.96 8.82 0.33
C LEU A 211 -24.13 9.81 0.19
N ARG A 212 -24.40 10.57 1.26
CA ARG A 212 -25.39 11.68 1.26
C ARG A 212 -24.81 12.96 0.72
#